data_aaefc62dbc6ef5c72353b37c8876b284
#
_entry.id   aaefc62dbc6ef5c72353b37c8876b284
#
_cell.length_a   1.000
_cell.length_b   1.000
_cell.length_c   1.000
_cell.angle_alpha   90.00
_cell.angle_beta   90.00
_cell.angle_gamma   90.00
#
_symmetry.space_group_name_H-M   'P 1'
#
loop_
_entity.id
_entity.type
_entity.pdbx_description
1 polymer ?
#
loop_
_entity_poly.entity_id
_entity_poly.type
_entity_poly.pdbx_seq_one_letter_code
_entity_poly.pdbx_strand_id
1 'polypeptide(L)'
;MSALTFTVLAIVLAGPVPGLLARSAWPMRAPRAAIVLWQSIAAAAVLSAFSAGLAIASGLFTRRPGGGPDWSPAAEIGALGWPLWLSSVGVFALTLLIGVRLVASAVIVAVETRRRRAHHRMVVDLLGDHRHGSGVRVIDVAEPLAYCLPGIRSRVVVSEGTLSALSHSETTAILRHERAHLRARHDLVLEAFIAVHTAFPRFVRSGSALHAVHLLVELLADDAAVRAVGRAPVARALVACAAARTPAGAMAAGGTTAVIRVRRLTGPPNSMLLSLGAYLAAAVVLVVPTIAVAVPWLAELNRIFHP
;
A
#
# COMPACT_ATOMS: atom_id res chain seq x y z
N MET A 1 9.86 10.49 -24.92
CA MET A 1 10.49 9.23 -24.42
C MET A 1 9.86 8.07 -25.17
N SER A 2 10.64 7.06 -25.53
CA SER A 2 10.15 5.93 -26.32
C SER A 2 9.31 4.97 -25.43
N ALA A 3 8.38 4.22 -26.05
CA ALA A 3 7.62 3.15 -25.38
C ALA A 3 8.56 2.17 -24.64
N LEU A 4 9.74 1.90 -25.19
CA LEU A 4 10.78 1.07 -24.59
C LEU A 4 11.20 1.57 -23.19
N THR A 5 11.40 2.90 -23.03
CA THR A 5 11.82 3.47 -21.73
C THR A 5 10.76 3.25 -20.67
N PHE A 6 9.49 3.46 -20.97
CA PHE A 6 8.39 3.21 -20.05
C PHE A 6 8.21 1.72 -19.74
N THR A 7 8.40 0.84 -20.74
CA THR A 7 8.35 -0.61 -20.54
C THR A 7 9.45 -1.07 -19.57
N VAL A 8 10.70 -0.64 -19.80
CA VAL A 8 11.83 -0.97 -18.91
C VAL A 8 11.59 -0.43 -17.51
N LEU A 9 11.13 0.82 -17.39
CA LEU A 9 10.84 1.43 -16.10
C LEU A 9 9.74 0.66 -15.35
N ALA A 10 8.65 0.29 -16.02
CA ALA A 10 7.58 -0.50 -15.43
C ALA A 10 8.08 -1.86 -14.92
N ILE A 11 8.89 -2.58 -15.71
CA ILE A 11 9.45 -3.88 -15.32
C ILE A 11 10.38 -3.73 -14.12
N VAL A 12 11.27 -2.73 -14.13
CA VAL A 12 12.22 -2.48 -13.03
C VAL A 12 11.49 -2.12 -11.74
N LEU A 13 10.50 -1.23 -11.81
CA LEU A 13 9.74 -0.79 -10.64
C LEU A 13 8.77 -1.85 -10.11
N ALA A 14 8.23 -2.72 -10.96
CA ALA A 14 7.33 -3.79 -10.52
C ALA A 14 8.08 -5.05 -10.05
N GLY A 15 9.28 -5.32 -10.58
CA GLY A 15 10.05 -6.55 -10.35
C GLY A 15 11.17 -6.41 -9.30
N PRO A 16 12.39 -6.03 -9.69
CA PRO A 16 13.56 -6.09 -8.81
C PRO A 16 13.52 -5.06 -7.67
N VAL A 17 13.03 -3.85 -7.89
CA VAL A 17 13.06 -2.75 -6.91
C VAL A 17 12.30 -3.09 -5.63
N PRO A 18 11.05 -3.59 -5.66
CA PRO A 18 10.35 -4.05 -4.47
C PRO A 18 11.08 -5.16 -3.71
N GLY A 19 11.66 -6.11 -4.42
CA GLY A 19 12.42 -7.20 -3.80
C GLY A 19 13.68 -6.72 -3.06
N LEU A 20 14.43 -5.81 -3.63
CA LEU A 20 15.61 -5.18 -3.02
C LEU A 20 15.22 -4.33 -1.80
N LEU A 21 14.17 -3.53 -1.93
CA LEU A 21 13.70 -2.67 -0.84
C LEU A 21 13.19 -3.50 0.35
N ALA A 22 12.47 -4.60 0.10
CA ALA A 22 11.98 -5.50 1.15
C ALA A 22 13.09 -6.21 1.94
N ARG A 23 14.26 -6.41 1.33
CA ARG A 23 15.44 -7.03 1.97
C ARG A 23 16.32 -6.01 2.71
N SER A 24 16.09 -4.73 2.50
CA SER A 24 16.89 -3.65 3.09
C SER A 24 16.52 -3.42 4.55
N ALA A 25 17.50 -3.08 5.39
CA ALA A 25 17.29 -2.77 6.80
C ALA A 25 16.96 -1.29 7.07
N TRP A 26 17.33 -0.38 6.16
CA TRP A 26 17.14 1.05 6.35
C TRP A 26 15.66 1.49 6.50
N PRO A 27 14.66 0.82 5.87
CA PRO A 27 13.25 1.20 6.03
C PRO A 27 12.79 1.17 7.49
N MET A 28 13.36 0.29 8.31
CA MET A 28 13.06 0.24 9.74
C MET A 28 13.50 1.48 10.51
N ARG A 29 14.47 2.27 9.97
CA ARG A 29 14.96 3.53 10.55
C ARG A 29 14.30 4.78 9.96
N ALA A 30 13.46 4.61 8.94
CA ALA A 30 12.71 5.69 8.29
C ALA A 30 11.34 5.18 7.80
N PRO A 31 10.49 4.58 8.68
CA PRO A 31 9.34 3.80 8.23
C PRO A 31 8.31 4.63 7.45
N ARG A 32 8.08 5.89 7.84
CA ARG A 32 7.15 6.77 7.12
C ARG A 32 7.61 7.09 5.70
N ALA A 33 8.88 7.47 5.56
CA ALA A 33 9.46 7.78 4.24
C ALA A 33 9.54 6.52 3.37
N ALA A 34 9.83 5.37 3.97
CA ALA A 34 9.81 4.08 3.27
C ALA A 34 8.42 3.73 2.72
N ILE A 35 7.34 3.92 3.49
CA ILE A 35 5.97 3.69 2.98
C ILE A 35 5.64 4.63 1.82
N VAL A 36 6.00 5.91 1.91
CA VAL A 36 5.79 6.87 0.82
C VAL A 36 6.57 6.44 -0.43
N LEU A 37 7.82 6.02 -0.27
CA LEU A 37 8.61 5.49 -1.39
C LEU A 37 7.97 4.23 -2.00
N TRP A 38 7.48 3.29 -1.19
CA TRP A 38 6.75 2.12 -1.68
C TRP A 38 5.51 2.49 -2.50
N GLN A 39 4.72 3.46 -2.00
CA GLN A 39 3.54 3.97 -2.72
C GLN A 39 3.92 4.65 -4.03
N SER A 40 4.99 5.46 -4.02
CA SER A 40 5.51 6.13 -5.22
C SER A 40 6.01 5.12 -6.26
N ILE A 41 6.71 4.06 -5.85
CA ILE A 41 7.17 2.98 -6.73
C ILE A 41 5.96 2.27 -7.35
N ALA A 42 4.95 1.90 -6.56
CA ALA A 42 3.76 1.23 -7.05
C ALA A 42 2.99 2.11 -8.06
N ALA A 43 2.78 3.39 -7.74
CA ALA A 43 2.12 4.34 -8.63
C ALA A 43 2.91 4.56 -9.92
N ALA A 44 4.23 4.77 -9.83
CA ALA A 44 5.09 4.96 -10.99
C ALA A 44 5.17 3.72 -11.89
N ALA A 45 5.17 2.51 -11.31
CA ALA A 45 5.12 1.26 -12.07
C ALA A 45 3.83 1.16 -12.89
N VAL A 46 2.68 1.45 -12.27
CA VAL A 46 1.38 1.45 -12.93
C VAL A 46 1.34 2.52 -14.03
N LEU A 47 1.71 3.77 -13.73
CA LEU A 47 1.75 4.85 -14.70
C LEU A 47 2.67 4.52 -15.89
N SER A 48 3.85 3.97 -15.63
CA SER A 48 4.80 3.58 -16.68
C SER A 48 4.26 2.45 -17.55
N ALA A 49 3.60 1.46 -16.97
CA ALA A 49 2.97 0.36 -17.71
C ALA A 49 1.85 0.88 -18.65
N PHE A 50 0.99 1.77 -18.13
CA PHE A 50 -0.05 2.41 -18.95
C PHE A 50 0.53 3.27 -20.05
N SER A 51 1.56 4.06 -19.73
CA SER A 51 2.22 4.94 -20.71
C SER A 51 2.90 4.14 -21.82
N ALA A 52 3.54 3.02 -21.49
CA ALA A 52 4.11 2.11 -22.48
C ALA A 52 3.02 1.54 -23.40
N GLY A 53 1.93 1.04 -22.82
CA GLY A 53 0.82 0.47 -23.56
C GLY A 53 0.15 1.48 -24.49
N LEU A 54 -0.13 2.68 -23.99
CA LEU A 54 -0.70 3.76 -24.81
C LEU A 54 0.26 4.25 -25.89
N ALA A 55 1.56 4.35 -25.61
CA ALA A 55 2.55 4.77 -26.60
C ALA A 55 2.67 3.73 -27.73
N ILE A 56 2.59 2.44 -27.45
CA ILE A 56 2.56 1.38 -28.47
C ILE A 56 1.23 1.45 -29.23
N ALA A 57 0.11 1.58 -28.52
CA ALA A 57 -1.21 1.64 -29.11
C ALA A 57 -1.45 2.91 -29.94
N SER A 58 -0.70 4.01 -29.70
CA SER A 58 -0.83 5.24 -30.49
C SER A 58 -0.56 5.03 -31.98
N GLY A 59 0.19 4.00 -32.35
CA GLY A 59 0.35 3.58 -33.74
C GLY A 59 -0.91 3.04 -34.42
N LEU A 60 -1.96 2.70 -33.64
CA LEU A 60 -3.28 2.30 -34.17
C LEU A 60 -4.11 3.49 -34.68
N PHE A 61 -3.73 4.73 -34.32
CA PHE A 61 -4.47 5.92 -34.67
C PHE A 61 -3.70 6.69 -35.73
N THR A 62 -3.78 6.23 -37.00
CA THR A 62 -3.17 6.92 -38.14
C THR A 62 -3.97 8.16 -38.50
N ARG A 63 -3.29 9.26 -38.88
CA ARG A 63 -3.94 10.48 -39.41
C ARG A 63 -4.02 10.42 -40.91
N ARG A 64 -5.18 10.78 -41.45
CA ARG A 64 -5.30 11.03 -42.91
C ARG A 64 -4.43 12.22 -43.33
N PRO A 65 -3.87 12.21 -44.57
CA PRO A 65 -3.39 13.43 -45.22
C PRO A 65 -4.58 14.41 -45.31
N GLY A 66 -4.58 15.46 -44.47
CA GLY A 66 -5.70 16.39 -44.37
C GLY A 66 -6.29 16.55 -42.97
N GLY A 67 -5.76 15.85 -41.96
CA GLY A 67 -5.92 16.21 -40.54
C GLY A 67 -6.92 15.46 -39.69
N GLY A 68 -7.78 14.60 -40.23
CA GLY A 68 -8.75 13.81 -39.44
C GLY A 68 -8.20 12.42 -39.00
N PRO A 69 -8.63 11.87 -37.87
CA PRO A 69 -8.29 10.49 -37.51
C PRO A 69 -9.00 9.51 -38.46
N ASP A 70 -8.25 8.57 -39.01
CA ASP A 70 -8.81 7.45 -39.76
C ASP A 70 -8.90 6.22 -38.84
N TRP A 71 -10.12 5.77 -38.60
CA TRP A 71 -10.43 4.64 -37.71
C TRP A 71 -10.63 3.33 -38.48
N SER A 72 -10.26 3.27 -39.77
CA SER A 72 -10.44 2.04 -40.54
C SER A 72 -9.30 1.06 -40.26
N PRO A 73 -9.61 -0.19 -39.86
CA PRO A 73 -8.59 -1.23 -39.65
C PRO A 73 -7.75 -1.50 -40.91
N ALA A 74 -8.33 -1.33 -42.08
CA ALA A 74 -7.63 -1.52 -43.36
C ALA A 74 -6.51 -0.49 -43.60
N ALA A 75 -6.76 0.81 -43.26
CA ALA A 75 -5.76 1.86 -43.36
C ALA A 75 -4.61 1.65 -42.35
N GLU A 76 -4.95 1.22 -41.12
CA GLU A 76 -3.97 0.93 -40.07
C GLU A 76 -3.09 -0.27 -40.43
N ILE A 77 -3.69 -1.36 -40.95
CA ILE A 77 -2.96 -2.56 -41.43
C ILE A 77 -2.07 -2.18 -42.60
N GLY A 78 -2.55 -1.36 -43.51
CA GLY A 78 -1.76 -0.85 -44.64
C GLY A 78 -0.53 -0.07 -44.20
N ALA A 79 -0.65 0.73 -43.14
CA ALA A 79 0.43 1.57 -42.61
C ALA A 79 1.44 0.76 -41.77
N LEU A 80 0.97 -0.16 -40.92
CA LEU A 80 1.79 -0.90 -39.95
C LEU A 80 2.19 -2.30 -40.44
N GLY A 81 1.42 -2.90 -41.33
CA GLY A 81 1.49 -4.33 -41.64
C GLY A 81 0.81 -5.18 -40.56
N TRP A 82 0.34 -6.38 -40.95
CA TRP A 82 -0.41 -7.31 -40.10
C TRP A 82 0.28 -7.63 -38.77
N PRO A 83 1.59 -7.95 -38.71
CA PRO A 83 2.20 -8.37 -37.44
C PRO A 83 2.27 -7.22 -36.42
N LEU A 84 2.62 -6.01 -36.84
CA LEU A 84 2.72 -4.83 -35.97
C LEU A 84 1.34 -4.34 -35.54
N TRP A 85 0.35 -4.37 -36.43
CA TRP A 85 -1.02 -4.03 -36.08
C TRP A 85 -1.57 -4.98 -35.01
N LEU A 86 -1.45 -6.30 -35.22
CA LEU A 86 -1.92 -7.30 -34.25
C LEU A 86 -1.22 -7.17 -32.89
N SER A 87 0.09 -6.91 -32.88
CA SER A 87 0.83 -6.71 -31.63
C SER A 87 0.39 -5.44 -30.91
N SER A 88 0.12 -4.34 -31.62
CA SER A 88 -0.38 -3.09 -31.05
C SER A 88 -1.78 -3.24 -30.46
N VAL A 89 -2.69 -3.95 -31.15
CA VAL A 89 -4.02 -4.28 -30.64
C VAL A 89 -3.92 -5.17 -29.38
N GLY A 90 -3.05 -6.18 -29.41
CA GLY A 90 -2.81 -7.06 -28.26
C GLY A 90 -2.28 -6.30 -27.04
N VAL A 91 -1.32 -5.39 -27.21
CA VAL A 91 -0.78 -4.56 -26.13
C VAL A 91 -1.86 -3.60 -25.61
N PHE A 92 -2.65 -3.00 -26.48
CA PHE A 92 -3.76 -2.14 -26.08
C PHE A 92 -4.80 -2.89 -25.23
N ALA A 93 -5.25 -4.05 -25.73
CA ALA A 93 -6.19 -4.92 -25.01
C ALA A 93 -5.64 -5.34 -23.65
N LEU A 94 -4.35 -5.72 -23.57
CA LEU A 94 -3.69 -6.07 -22.31
C LEU A 94 -3.63 -4.87 -21.35
N THR A 95 -3.34 -3.68 -21.86
CA THR A 95 -3.30 -2.44 -21.04
C THR A 95 -4.67 -2.14 -20.44
N LEU A 96 -5.74 -2.24 -21.25
CA LEU A 96 -7.10 -2.08 -20.77
C LEU A 96 -7.48 -3.16 -19.73
N LEU A 97 -7.12 -4.41 -19.99
CA LEU A 97 -7.36 -5.52 -19.05
C LEU A 97 -6.68 -5.27 -17.70
N ILE A 98 -5.42 -4.82 -17.69
CA ILE A 98 -4.70 -4.45 -16.46
C ILE A 98 -5.45 -3.33 -15.73
N GLY A 99 -5.92 -2.30 -16.43
CA GLY A 99 -6.69 -1.21 -15.86
C GLY A 99 -7.99 -1.67 -15.22
N VAL A 100 -8.77 -2.45 -15.95
CA VAL A 100 -10.03 -3.03 -15.45
C VAL A 100 -9.76 -3.91 -14.21
N ARG A 101 -8.74 -4.76 -14.23
CA ARG A 101 -8.38 -5.60 -13.08
C ARG A 101 -7.96 -4.78 -11.86
N LEU A 102 -7.18 -3.72 -12.03
CA LEU A 102 -6.78 -2.83 -10.93
C LEU A 102 -8.01 -2.15 -10.29
N VAL A 103 -8.87 -1.57 -11.11
CA VAL A 103 -10.10 -0.91 -10.64
C VAL A 103 -11.03 -1.93 -9.96
N ALA A 104 -11.29 -3.07 -10.60
CA ALA A 104 -12.13 -4.12 -10.05
C ALA A 104 -11.58 -4.64 -8.71
N SER A 105 -10.27 -4.92 -8.64
CA SER A 105 -9.63 -5.35 -7.40
C SER A 105 -9.75 -4.30 -6.29
N ALA A 106 -9.51 -3.02 -6.61
CA ALA A 106 -9.65 -1.94 -5.65
C ALA A 106 -11.09 -1.82 -5.11
N VAL A 107 -12.08 -1.91 -5.99
CA VAL A 107 -13.50 -1.87 -5.61
C VAL A 107 -13.89 -3.08 -4.76
N ILE A 108 -13.49 -4.29 -5.18
CA ILE A 108 -13.79 -5.53 -4.45
C ILE A 108 -13.18 -5.47 -3.05
N VAL A 109 -11.87 -5.19 -2.94
CA VAL A 109 -11.18 -5.10 -1.65
C VAL A 109 -11.84 -4.04 -0.77
N ALA A 110 -12.14 -2.86 -1.31
CA ALA A 110 -12.78 -1.79 -0.55
C ALA A 110 -14.18 -2.17 -0.06
N VAL A 111 -15.02 -2.78 -0.89
CA VAL A 111 -16.38 -3.18 -0.54
C VAL A 111 -16.36 -4.31 0.49
N GLU A 112 -15.59 -5.38 0.26
CA GLU A 112 -15.47 -6.48 1.20
C GLU A 112 -14.95 -6.05 2.56
N THR A 113 -13.89 -5.25 2.58
CA THR A 113 -13.31 -4.75 3.83
C THR A 113 -14.31 -3.87 4.59
N ARG A 114 -15.02 -2.97 3.90
CA ARG A 114 -16.07 -2.15 4.52
C ARG A 114 -17.22 -2.98 5.07
N ARG A 115 -17.68 -3.98 4.34
CA ARG A 115 -18.75 -4.91 4.79
C ARG A 115 -18.32 -5.70 6.03
N ARG A 116 -17.14 -6.31 6.01
CA ARG A 116 -16.58 -7.06 7.15
C ARG A 116 -16.44 -6.16 8.39
N ARG A 117 -15.89 -4.95 8.22
CA ARG A 117 -15.74 -3.99 9.33
C ARG A 117 -17.08 -3.48 9.84
N ALA A 118 -18.07 -3.28 8.99
CA ALA A 118 -19.42 -2.87 9.41
C ALA A 118 -20.08 -3.95 10.26
N HIS A 119 -20.03 -5.21 9.82
CA HIS A 119 -20.54 -6.35 10.57
C HIS A 119 -19.80 -6.51 11.92
N HIS A 120 -18.48 -6.45 11.90
CA HIS A 120 -17.68 -6.58 13.13
C HIS A 120 -17.97 -5.44 14.13
N ARG A 121 -18.13 -4.20 13.65
CA ARG A 121 -18.52 -3.07 14.53
C ARG A 121 -19.90 -3.29 15.16
N MET A 122 -20.86 -3.80 14.42
CA MET A 122 -22.19 -4.12 14.95
C MET A 122 -22.08 -5.14 16.09
N VAL A 123 -21.32 -6.21 15.91
CA VAL A 123 -21.11 -7.22 16.96
C VAL A 123 -20.43 -6.60 18.19
N VAL A 124 -19.38 -5.81 18.00
CA VAL A 124 -18.66 -5.16 19.10
C VAL A 124 -19.52 -4.10 19.82
N ASP A 125 -20.37 -3.39 19.10
CA ASP A 125 -21.27 -2.39 19.72
C ASP A 125 -22.40 -3.05 20.51
N LEU A 126 -22.76 -4.32 20.19
CA LEU A 126 -23.74 -5.11 20.96
C LEU A 126 -23.14 -5.79 22.20
N LEU A 127 -21.90 -6.29 22.10
CA LEU A 127 -21.28 -7.08 23.14
C LEU A 127 -20.30 -6.28 24.02
N GLY A 128 -19.82 -5.14 23.54
CA GLY A 128 -18.80 -4.35 24.23
C GLY A 128 -19.35 -3.29 25.17
N ASP A 129 -18.78 -3.20 26.37
CA ASP A 129 -19.12 -2.19 27.36
C ASP A 129 -18.38 -0.86 27.15
N HIS A 130 -19.01 0.26 27.55
CA HIS A 130 -18.54 1.63 27.31
C HIS A 130 -17.72 2.20 28.48
N ARG A 131 -16.75 1.46 29.02
CA ARG A 131 -16.09 1.83 30.27
C ARG A 131 -14.97 2.87 30.18
N HIS A 132 -14.37 3.10 29.02
CA HIS A 132 -13.11 3.88 28.89
C HIS A 132 -13.19 5.09 27.95
N GLY A 133 -14.26 5.87 28.02
CA GLY A 133 -14.44 7.09 27.23
C GLY A 133 -14.90 6.85 25.79
N SER A 134 -15.08 7.93 25.03
CA SER A 134 -15.61 7.84 23.67
C SER A 134 -14.68 7.06 22.74
N GLY A 135 -15.20 6.01 22.09
CA GLY A 135 -14.51 5.23 21.07
C GLY A 135 -13.74 4.01 21.55
N VAL A 136 -13.67 3.72 22.84
CA VAL A 136 -13.12 2.46 23.37
C VAL A 136 -14.26 1.52 23.75
N ARG A 137 -14.13 0.24 23.38
CA ARG A 137 -15.02 -0.86 23.75
C ARG A 137 -14.23 -1.90 24.52
N VAL A 138 -14.74 -2.32 25.65
CA VAL A 138 -14.20 -3.44 26.43
C VAL A 138 -15.06 -4.66 26.17
N ILE A 139 -14.42 -5.76 25.82
CA ILE A 139 -15.09 -7.05 25.60
C ILE A 139 -14.67 -8.03 26.68
N ASP A 140 -15.61 -8.85 27.14
CA ASP A 140 -15.38 -9.89 28.16
C ASP A 140 -14.74 -11.12 27.50
N VAL A 141 -13.41 -11.03 27.32
CA VAL A 141 -12.56 -12.09 26.77
C VAL A 141 -11.31 -12.17 27.63
N ALA A 142 -10.98 -13.38 28.12
CA ALA A 142 -9.85 -13.61 29.02
C ALA A 142 -8.48 -13.47 28.29
N GLU A 143 -8.40 -13.79 26.99
CA GLU A 143 -7.17 -13.63 26.23
C GLU A 143 -6.85 -12.14 26.01
N PRO A 144 -5.59 -11.70 26.24
CA PRO A 144 -5.16 -10.36 25.95
C PRO A 144 -5.30 -10.03 24.47
N LEU A 145 -6.26 -9.16 24.15
CA LEU A 145 -6.61 -8.76 22.78
C LEU A 145 -6.85 -7.25 22.73
N ALA A 146 -6.22 -6.59 21.76
CA ALA A 146 -6.51 -5.20 21.41
C ALA A 146 -6.42 -5.01 19.89
N TYR A 147 -7.33 -4.23 19.35
CA TYR A 147 -7.35 -3.88 17.91
C TYR A 147 -8.22 -2.66 17.65
N CYS A 148 -8.03 -2.04 16.48
CA CYS A 148 -8.87 -0.94 16.04
C CYS A 148 -9.81 -1.35 14.90
N LEU A 149 -10.98 -0.72 14.87
CA LEU A 149 -11.98 -0.83 13.81
C LEU A 149 -12.13 0.54 13.14
N PRO A 150 -11.50 0.76 11.98
CA PRO A 150 -11.64 2.01 11.25
C PRO A 150 -13.04 2.19 10.64
N GLY A 151 -13.44 3.45 10.45
CA GLY A 151 -14.72 3.81 9.87
C GLY A 151 -15.14 5.22 10.28
N ILE A 152 -16.37 5.65 9.89
CA ILE A 152 -16.93 6.97 10.26
C ILE A 152 -16.99 7.13 11.78
N ARG A 153 -17.40 6.08 12.46
CA ARG A 153 -17.34 5.96 13.92
C ARG A 153 -16.31 4.88 14.26
N SER A 154 -15.03 5.28 14.31
CA SER A 154 -13.94 4.36 14.65
C SER A 154 -14.03 3.88 16.10
N ARG A 155 -13.57 2.63 16.36
CA ARG A 155 -13.53 2.01 17.67
C ARG A 155 -12.14 1.46 17.94
N VAL A 156 -11.72 1.53 19.20
CA VAL A 156 -10.63 0.71 19.73
C VAL A 156 -11.26 -0.33 20.62
N VAL A 157 -10.94 -1.57 20.40
CA VAL A 157 -11.47 -2.72 21.17
C VAL A 157 -10.35 -3.27 22.05
N VAL A 158 -10.64 -3.51 23.31
CA VAL A 158 -9.70 -4.08 24.28
C VAL A 158 -10.43 -5.15 25.08
N SER A 159 -9.78 -6.28 25.35
CA SER A 159 -10.35 -7.32 26.21
C SER A 159 -10.10 -7.04 27.69
N GLU A 160 -10.95 -7.61 28.57
CA GLU A 160 -10.71 -7.63 30.02
C GLU A 160 -9.39 -8.33 30.35
N GLY A 161 -9.02 -9.38 29.58
CA GLY A 161 -7.71 -10.02 29.70
C GLY A 161 -6.54 -9.08 29.41
N THR A 162 -6.66 -8.12 28.50
CA THR A 162 -5.63 -7.09 28.30
C THR A 162 -5.55 -6.14 29.48
N LEU A 163 -6.70 -5.71 30.02
CA LEU A 163 -6.75 -4.77 31.15
C LEU A 163 -6.23 -5.39 32.45
N SER A 164 -6.45 -6.68 32.65
CA SER A 164 -5.97 -7.42 33.83
C SER A 164 -4.49 -7.81 33.73
N ALA A 165 -3.99 -8.13 32.53
CA ALA A 165 -2.61 -8.57 32.33
C ALA A 165 -1.59 -7.43 32.25
N LEU A 166 -2.02 -6.21 31.96
CA LEU A 166 -1.15 -5.07 31.68
C LEU A 166 -1.27 -3.97 32.73
N SER A 167 -0.14 -3.33 33.05
CA SER A 167 -0.13 -2.12 33.85
C SER A 167 -0.81 -0.96 33.11
N HIS A 168 -1.17 0.10 33.83
CA HIS A 168 -1.79 1.29 33.26
C HIS A 168 -0.95 1.92 32.13
N SER A 169 0.38 1.97 32.28
CA SER A 169 1.28 2.50 31.24
C SER A 169 1.34 1.61 30.00
N GLU A 170 1.28 0.31 30.14
CA GLU A 170 1.25 -0.65 29.04
C GLU A 170 -0.10 -0.65 28.32
N THR A 171 -1.21 -0.57 29.05
CA THR A 171 -2.54 -0.38 28.49
C THR A 171 -2.62 0.93 27.70
N THR A 172 -2.06 2.03 28.25
CA THR A 172 -1.97 3.31 27.54
C THR A 172 -1.13 3.18 26.27
N ALA A 173 -0.03 2.43 26.29
CA ALA A 173 0.80 2.15 25.12
C ALA A 173 -0.02 1.50 24.00
N ILE A 174 -0.78 0.44 24.31
CA ILE A 174 -1.64 -0.26 23.35
C ILE A 174 -2.72 0.68 22.79
N LEU A 175 -3.42 1.41 23.65
CA LEU A 175 -4.45 2.34 23.20
C LEU A 175 -3.87 3.45 22.27
N ARG A 176 -2.65 3.92 22.52
CA ARG A 176 -1.97 4.89 21.65
C ARG A 176 -1.55 4.27 20.32
N HIS A 177 -1.10 3.02 20.35
CA HIS A 177 -0.78 2.25 19.15
C HIS A 177 -2.02 2.09 18.25
N GLU A 178 -3.12 1.58 18.79
CA GLU A 178 -4.36 1.38 18.01
C GLU A 178 -4.94 2.70 17.48
N ARG A 179 -4.90 3.76 18.30
CA ARG A 179 -5.31 5.10 17.84
C ARG A 179 -4.41 5.67 16.76
N ALA A 180 -3.13 5.30 16.73
CA ALA A 180 -2.22 5.71 15.66
C ALA A 180 -2.63 5.12 14.30
N HIS A 181 -3.03 3.84 14.26
CA HIS A 181 -3.59 3.23 13.06
C HIS A 181 -4.81 4.00 12.53
N LEU A 182 -5.72 4.38 13.41
CA LEU A 182 -6.92 5.13 13.04
C LEU A 182 -6.60 6.54 12.51
N ARG A 183 -5.71 7.26 13.20
CA ARG A 183 -5.34 8.63 12.81
C ARG A 183 -4.58 8.71 11.49
N ALA A 184 -3.65 7.80 11.28
CA ALA A 184 -2.83 7.76 10.08
C ALA A 184 -3.52 7.01 8.91
N ARG A 185 -4.74 6.49 9.12
CA ARG A 185 -5.49 5.74 8.11
C ARG A 185 -4.65 4.62 7.51
N HIS A 186 -3.92 3.89 8.36
CA HIS A 186 -3.10 2.77 7.95
C HIS A 186 -3.92 1.70 7.21
N ASP A 187 -5.20 1.62 7.51
CA ASP A 187 -6.18 0.78 6.82
C ASP A 187 -6.24 1.04 5.30
N LEU A 188 -6.21 2.32 4.88
CA LEU A 188 -6.25 2.68 3.45
C LEU A 188 -4.93 2.35 2.74
N VAL A 189 -3.80 2.54 3.43
CA VAL A 189 -2.49 2.16 2.90
C VAL A 189 -2.46 0.65 2.62
N LEU A 190 -2.86 -0.16 3.60
CA LEU A 190 -2.90 -1.62 3.45
C LEU A 190 -3.91 -2.07 2.39
N GLU A 191 -5.10 -1.48 2.34
CA GLU A 191 -6.11 -1.77 1.30
C GLU A 191 -5.56 -1.51 -0.11
N ALA A 192 -4.84 -0.41 -0.32
CA ALA A 192 -4.23 -0.10 -1.62
C ALA A 192 -3.18 -1.16 -2.02
N PHE A 193 -2.30 -1.57 -1.10
CA PHE A 193 -1.32 -2.62 -1.38
C PHE A 193 -1.96 -3.99 -1.59
N ILE A 194 -3.01 -4.33 -0.84
CA ILE A 194 -3.78 -5.57 -1.02
C ILE A 194 -4.47 -5.55 -2.39
N ALA A 195 -5.06 -4.42 -2.80
CA ALA A 195 -5.72 -4.29 -4.10
C ALA A 195 -4.74 -4.50 -5.25
N VAL A 196 -3.56 -3.87 -5.21
CA VAL A 196 -2.49 -4.09 -6.20
C VAL A 196 -2.04 -5.55 -6.19
N HIS A 197 -1.78 -6.10 -5.00
CA HIS A 197 -1.36 -7.50 -4.86
C HIS A 197 -2.39 -8.49 -5.42
N THR A 198 -3.69 -8.21 -5.25
CA THR A 198 -4.79 -9.06 -5.72
C THR A 198 -5.04 -8.92 -7.22
N ALA A 199 -4.80 -7.73 -7.79
CA ALA A 199 -4.98 -7.45 -9.21
C ALA A 199 -4.05 -8.26 -10.10
N PHE A 200 -2.83 -8.58 -9.62
CA PHE A 200 -1.82 -9.27 -10.42
C PHE A 200 -1.74 -10.77 -10.11
N PRO A 201 -1.40 -11.62 -11.11
CA PRO A 201 -1.22 -13.04 -10.90
C PRO A 201 0.02 -13.35 -10.02
N ARG A 202 0.07 -14.55 -9.46
CA ARG A 202 1.08 -14.96 -8.46
C ARG A 202 2.54 -14.78 -8.90
N PHE A 203 2.84 -14.89 -10.18
CA PHE A 203 4.19 -14.76 -10.73
C PHE A 203 4.67 -13.30 -10.89
N VAL A 204 3.75 -12.31 -10.83
CA VAL A 204 4.08 -10.88 -10.90
C VAL A 204 4.08 -10.23 -9.52
N ARG A 205 3.19 -10.68 -8.63
CA ARG A 205 3.01 -10.04 -7.32
C ARG A 205 4.12 -10.37 -6.35
N SER A 206 4.58 -9.37 -5.59
CA SER A 206 5.57 -9.53 -4.52
C SER A 206 4.88 -9.69 -3.15
N GLY A 207 4.87 -10.91 -2.61
CA GLY A 207 4.42 -11.16 -1.23
C GLY A 207 5.32 -10.49 -0.19
N SER A 208 6.62 -10.39 -0.47
CA SER A 208 7.57 -9.71 0.42
C SER A 208 7.30 -8.22 0.55
N ALA A 209 6.82 -7.55 -0.52
CA ALA A 209 6.45 -6.14 -0.48
C ALA A 209 5.27 -5.89 0.47
N LEU A 210 4.21 -6.69 0.36
CA LEU A 210 3.04 -6.57 1.24
C LEU A 210 3.41 -6.82 2.70
N HIS A 211 4.23 -7.84 2.97
CA HIS A 211 4.72 -8.12 4.32
C HIS A 211 5.58 -6.99 4.88
N ALA A 212 6.48 -6.42 4.07
CA ALA A 212 7.29 -5.27 4.48
C ALA A 212 6.43 -4.05 4.83
N VAL A 213 5.40 -3.74 4.03
CA VAL A 213 4.50 -2.62 4.31
C VAL A 213 3.70 -2.85 5.59
N HIS A 214 3.20 -4.07 5.84
CA HIS A 214 2.56 -4.41 7.11
C HIS A 214 3.49 -4.13 8.29
N LEU A 215 4.74 -4.59 8.23
CA LEU A 215 5.72 -4.33 9.29
C LEU A 215 5.95 -2.82 9.49
N LEU A 216 6.14 -2.05 8.42
CA LEU A 216 6.38 -0.61 8.50
C LEU A 216 5.20 0.15 9.13
N VAL A 217 3.98 -0.25 8.84
CA VAL A 217 2.76 0.30 9.45
C VAL A 217 2.74 0.05 10.96
N GLU A 218 3.11 -1.16 11.40
CA GLU A 218 3.25 -1.50 12.82
C GLU A 218 4.34 -0.65 13.50
N LEU A 219 5.49 -0.46 12.83
CA LEU A 219 6.57 0.38 13.38
C LEU A 219 6.16 1.84 13.54
N LEU A 220 5.31 2.38 12.66
CA LEU A 220 4.76 3.74 12.80
C LEU A 220 3.81 3.87 13.97
N ALA A 221 2.99 2.86 14.22
CA ALA A 221 2.10 2.83 15.36
C ALA A 221 2.88 2.69 16.68
N ASP A 222 3.95 1.88 16.70
CA ASP A 222 4.89 1.79 17.83
C ASP A 222 5.58 3.14 18.09
N ASP A 223 6.04 3.83 17.07
CA ASP A 223 6.64 5.17 17.22
C ASP A 223 5.67 6.17 17.84
N ALA A 224 4.38 6.09 17.52
CA ALA A 224 3.36 6.93 18.13
C ALA A 224 3.11 6.58 19.60
N ALA A 225 3.11 5.31 19.95
CA ALA A 225 2.99 4.84 21.33
C ALA A 225 4.22 5.23 22.17
N VAL A 226 5.43 5.07 21.62
CA VAL A 226 6.70 5.47 22.26
C VAL A 226 6.72 6.95 22.59
N ARG A 227 6.24 7.81 21.70
CA ARG A 227 6.16 9.27 21.98
C ARG A 227 5.21 9.60 23.15
N ALA A 228 4.25 8.74 23.42
CA ALA A 228 3.27 8.98 24.47
C ALA A 228 3.70 8.45 25.85
N VAL A 229 4.34 7.27 25.88
CA VAL A 229 4.61 6.54 27.16
C VAL A 229 6.04 6.03 27.29
N GLY A 230 6.90 6.29 26.33
CA GLY A 230 8.27 5.78 26.32
C GLY A 230 8.43 4.36 25.77
N ARG A 231 9.69 3.93 25.60
CA ARG A 231 10.03 2.65 24.95
C ARG A 231 9.69 1.41 25.81
N ALA A 232 9.96 1.49 27.12
CA ALA A 232 9.84 0.34 28.00
C ALA A 232 8.38 -0.18 28.15
N PRO A 233 7.35 0.67 28.39
CA PRO A 233 5.97 0.21 28.41
C PRO A 233 5.52 -0.41 27.08
N VAL A 234 5.92 0.17 25.94
CA VAL A 234 5.59 -0.37 24.62
C VAL A 234 6.22 -1.75 24.41
N ALA A 235 7.50 -1.92 24.78
CA ALA A 235 8.19 -3.20 24.66
C ALA A 235 7.53 -4.29 25.51
N ARG A 236 7.21 -3.99 26.79
CA ARG A 236 6.52 -4.95 27.69
C ARG A 236 5.13 -5.31 27.17
N ALA A 237 4.36 -4.34 26.71
CA ALA A 237 3.03 -4.57 26.13
C ALA A 237 3.11 -5.48 24.89
N LEU A 238 4.10 -5.26 24.01
CA LEU A 238 4.33 -6.11 22.83
C LEU A 238 4.63 -7.56 23.22
N VAL A 239 5.49 -7.76 24.22
CA VAL A 239 5.84 -9.10 24.71
C VAL A 239 4.64 -9.80 25.33
N ALA A 240 3.88 -9.11 26.17
CA ALA A 240 2.68 -9.66 26.80
C ALA A 240 1.62 -10.08 25.77
N CYS A 241 1.33 -9.22 24.79
CA CYS A 241 0.38 -9.55 23.72
C CYS A 241 0.88 -10.66 22.78
N ALA A 242 2.19 -10.78 22.55
CA ALA A 242 2.75 -11.85 21.74
C ALA A 242 2.69 -13.21 22.46
N ALA A 243 2.97 -13.23 23.76
CA ALA A 243 2.89 -14.44 24.58
C ALA A 243 1.48 -15.02 24.62
N ALA A 244 0.46 -14.16 24.72
CA ALA A 244 -0.94 -14.58 24.75
C ALA A 244 -1.45 -15.21 23.44
N ARG A 245 -0.89 -14.81 22.30
CA ARG A 245 -1.30 -15.31 20.98
C ARG A 245 -0.63 -16.62 20.57
N THR A 246 0.34 -17.11 21.32
CA THR A 246 1.12 -18.30 20.95
C THR A 246 0.59 -19.50 21.75
N PRO A 247 -0.12 -20.46 21.13
CA PRO A 247 -0.43 -21.73 21.79
C PRO A 247 0.86 -22.42 22.20
N ALA A 248 0.85 -23.11 23.35
CA ALA A 248 2.00 -23.85 23.83
C ALA A 248 2.48 -24.83 22.73
N GLY A 249 3.70 -24.66 22.23
CA GLY A 249 4.31 -25.51 21.20
C GLY A 249 4.22 -25.01 19.75
N ALA A 250 3.58 -23.87 19.46
CA ALA A 250 3.52 -23.30 18.10
C ALA A 250 4.51 -22.15 17.93
N MET A 251 5.41 -22.26 16.95
CA MET A 251 6.20 -21.11 16.45
C MET A 251 5.31 -20.30 15.51
N ALA A 252 4.54 -19.37 16.07
CA ALA A 252 3.62 -18.54 15.28
C ALA A 252 4.38 -17.49 14.46
N ALA A 253 3.97 -17.27 13.21
CA ALA A 253 4.48 -16.20 12.34
C ALA A 253 4.35 -14.80 12.97
N GLY A 254 3.43 -14.60 13.92
CA GLY A 254 3.29 -13.38 14.73
C GLY A 254 4.44 -13.14 15.71
N GLY A 255 5.13 -14.18 16.16
CA GLY A 255 6.27 -14.07 17.08
C GLY A 255 7.48 -13.38 16.43
N THR A 256 7.76 -13.64 15.16
CA THR A 256 8.87 -13.03 14.44
C THR A 256 8.70 -11.52 14.27
N THR A 257 7.51 -11.05 14.01
CA THR A 257 7.20 -9.61 13.88
C THR A 257 7.35 -8.89 15.22
N ALA A 258 6.88 -9.48 16.32
CA ALA A 258 7.03 -8.93 17.66
C ALA A 258 8.51 -8.79 18.05
N VAL A 259 9.33 -9.82 17.78
CA VAL A 259 10.79 -9.78 18.03
C VAL A 259 11.46 -8.63 17.27
N ILE A 260 11.15 -8.46 15.98
CA ILE A 260 11.69 -7.36 15.17
C ILE A 260 11.29 -6.00 15.77
N ARG A 261 10.03 -5.83 16.16
CA ARG A 261 9.51 -4.60 16.77
C ARG A 261 10.20 -4.29 18.10
N VAL A 262 10.31 -5.25 18.99
CA VAL A 262 11.02 -5.09 20.28
C VAL A 262 12.50 -4.78 20.06
N ARG A 263 13.19 -5.51 19.18
CA ARG A 263 14.59 -5.24 18.83
C ARG A 263 14.78 -3.82 18.25
N ARG A 264 13.83 -3.33 17.46
CA ARG A 264 13.89 -1.95 16.97
C ARG A 264 13.75 -0.92 18.09
N LEU A 265 12.94 -1.17 19.12
CA LEU A 265 12.77 -0.27 20.26
C LEU A 265 14.08 -0.11 21.09
N THR A 266 14.92 -1.13 21.10
CA THR A 266 16.26 -1.08 21.75
C THR A 266 17.35 -0.51 20.84
N GLY A 267 17.05 -0.37 19.54
CA GLY A 267 17.99 0.09 18.53
C GLY A 267 18.13 1.63 18.42
N PRO A 268 18.92 2.09 17.43
CA PRO A 268 19.11 3.50 17.17
C PRO A 268 17.79 4.21 16.78
N PRO A 269 17.69 5.53 17.02
CA PRO A 269 16.51 6.31 16.66
C PRO A 269 16.33 6.39 15.14
N ASN A 270 15.17 6.87 14.72
CA ASN A 270 14.88 7.15 13.31
C ASN A 270 15.90 8.14 12.73
N SER A 271 16.32 7.88 11.48
CA SER A 271 17.29 8.69 10.79
C SER A 271 16.62 9.74 9.91
N MET A 272 16.89 11.01 10.15
CA MET A 272 16.37 12.12 9.35
C MET A 272 16.99 12.12 7.94
N LEU A 273 18.27 11.79 7.81
CA LEU A 273 18.96 11.72 6.51
C LEU A 273 18.36 10.62 5.63
N LEU A 274 18.12 9.43 6.19
CA LEU A 274 17.45 8.35 5.45
C LEU A 274 16.02 8.73 5.06
N SER A 275 15.31 9.44 5.93
CA SER A 275 13.95 9.92 5.63
C SER A 275 13.98 10.93 4.48
N LEU A 276 14.88 11.91 4.50
CA LEU A 276 15.03 12.90 3.44
C LEU A 276 15.40 12.23 2.10
N GLY A 277 16.39 11.34 2.10
CA GLY A 277 16.80 10.60 0.91
C GLY A 277 15.66 9.76 0.32
N ALA A 278 14.87 9.10 1.17
CA ALA A 278 13.71 8.32 0.72
C ALA A 278 12.58 9.19 0.17
N TYR A 279 12.32 10.37 0.75
CA TYR A 279 11.33 11.31 0.19
C TYR A 279 11.79 11.89 -1.14
N LEU A 280 13.07 12.23 -1.29
CA LEU A 280 13.62 12.69 -2.55
C LEU A 280 13.53 11.58 -3.62
N ALA A 281 13.91 10.35 -3.28
CA ALA A 281 13.75 9.21 -4.17
C ALA A 281 12.28 8.99 -4.57
N ALA A 282 11.35 9.09 -3.61
CA ALA A 282 9.91 8.99 -3.88
C ALA A 282 9.42 10.07 -4.84
N ALA A 283 9.85 11.31 -4.64
CA ALA A 283 9.53 12.43 -5.52
C ALA A 283 10.07 12.20 -6.94
N VAL A 284 11.35 11.82 -7.08
CA VAL A 284 11.96 11.54 -8.39
C VAL A 284 11.23 10.40 -9.11
N VAL A 285 11.00 9.28 -8.42
CA VAL A 285 10.34 8.10 -9.00
C VAL A 285 8.93 8.41 -9.48
N LEU A 286 8.19 9.28 -8.80
CA LEU A 286 6.82 9.64 -9.18
C LEU A 286 6.77 10.78 -10.20
N VAL A 287 7.54 11.84 -9.99
CA VAL A 287 7.46 13.08 -10.78
C VAL A 287 8.07 12.89 -12.17
N VAL A 288 9.22 12.24 -12.28
CA VAL A 288 9.90 12.09 -13.57
C VAL A 288 9.05 11.36 -14.62
N PRO A 289 8.48 10.16 -14.33
CA PRO A 289 7.60 9.50 -15.29
C PRO A 289 6.33 10.31 -15.59
N THR A 290 5.77 10.95 -14.55
CA THR A 290 4.54 11.75 -14.70
C THR A 290 4.76 12.93 -15.66
N ILE A 291 5.84 13.70 -15.50
CA ILE A 291 6.18 14.81 -16.38
C ILE A 291 6.47 14.29 -17.79
N ALA A 292 7.21 13.18 -17.90
CA ALA A 292 7.57 12.59 -19.19
C ALA A 292 6.35 12.11 -20.00
N VAL A 293 5.22 11.82 -19.34
CA VAL A 293 3.93 11.51 -19.98
C VAL A 293 3.13 12.78 -20.24
N ALA A 294 3.00 13.62 -19.22
CA ALA A 294 2.10 14.77 -19.27
C ALA A 294 2.54 15.82 -20.32
N VAL A 295 3.83 16.11 -20.41
CA VAL A 295 4.34 17.16 -21.32
C VAL A 295 4.04 16.88 -22.79
N PRO A 296 4.37 15.70 -23.36
CA PRO A 296 4.03 15.40 -24.76
C PRO A 296 2.53 15.39 -25.01
N TRP A 297 1.75 14.89 -24.04
CA TRP A 297 0.30 14.79 -24.16
C TRP A 297 -0.37 16.18 -24.17
N LEU A 298 0.07 17.08 -23.30
CA LEU A 298 -0.40 18.46 -23.26
C LEU A 298 0.00 19.23 -24.52
N ALA A 299 1.21 19.00 -25.03
CA ALA A 299 1.65 19.61 -26.28
C ALA A 299 0.78 19.16 -27.47
N GLU A 300 0.40 17.87 -27.52
CA GLU A 300 -0.47 17.35 -28.57
C GLU A 300 -1.90 17.89 -28.44
N LEU A 301 -2.43 17.96 -27.22
CA LEU A 301 -3.73 18.61 -26.97
C LEU A 301 -3.72 20.06 -27.43
N ASN A 302 -2.70 20.82 -27.08
CA ASN A 302 -2.58 22.22 -27.48
C ASN A 302 -2.57 22.38 -29.02
N ARG A 303 -1.93 21.45 -29.77
CA ARG A 303 -1.96 21.44 -31.25
C ARG A 303 -3.35 21.13 -31.82
N ILE A 304 -4.17 20.34 -31.10
CA ILE A 304 -5.52 19.99 -31.52
C ILE A 304 -6.49 21.16 -31.35
N PHE A 305 -6.35 21.90 -30.25
CA PHE A 305 -7.25 23.02 -29.92
C PHE A 305 -6.80 24.38 -30.45
N HIS A 306 -5.52 24.51 -30.88
CA HIS A 306 -4.95 25.74 -31.45
C HIS A 306 -4.17 25.35 -32.69
N PRO A 307 -4.88 25.01 -33.81
CA PRO A 307 -4.26 24.60 -35.07
C PRO A 307 -3.50 25.75 -35.80
#